data_59c0f47dee86bb615851d3719e80d130
#
_entry.id   59c0f47dee86bb615851d3719e80d130
#
_cell.length_a   1.000
_cell.length_b   1.000
_cell.length_c   1.000
_cell.angle_alpha   90.00
_cell.angle_beta   90.00
_cell.angle_gamma   90.00
#
_symmetry.space_group_name_H-M   'P 1'
#
loop_
_entity.id
_entity.type
_entity.pdbx_description
1 polymer ?
#
loop_
_entity_poly.entity_id
_entity_poly.type
_entity_poly.pdbx_seq_one_letter_code
_entity_poly.pdbx_strand_id
1 'polypeptide(L)'
;MQPDEVRIHDTREWIARSREDLDMAAFALTPRPPFLRDCLFHSQQAVEKACKAFLTFHDESFTKTHNLIDLGLQCARVDGRLRELAREAAPMNVYAVQFRYPGEPYQPEVEEARSALASARKLVAEVLACLPSEAQSSRPGTVRDV
;
A
#
# COMPACT_ATOMS: atom_id res chain seq x y z
N MET A 1 -13.51 -17.41 16.79
CA MET A 1 -12.39 -17.35 15.84
C MET A 1 -11.08 -17.48 16.60
N GLN A 2 -10.23 -18.40 16.22
CA GLN A 2 -8.92 -18.60 16.87
C GLN A 2 -8.00 -17.41 16.57
N PRO A 3 -7.02 -17.09 17.44
CA PRO A 3 -6.11 -15.95 17.22
C PRO A 3 -5.41 -15.96 15.86
N ASP A 4 -4.97 -17.13 15.37
CA ASP A 4 -4.34 -17.24 14.05
C ASP A 4 -5.31 -16.96 12.90
N GLU A 5 -6.58 -17.36 13.05
CA GLU A 5 -7.63 -17.07 12.08
C GLU A 5 -7.93 -15.56 12.02
N VAL A 6 -7.96 -14.89 13.17
CA VAL A 6 -8.14 -13.43 13.25
C VAL A 6 -6.98 -12.74 12.55
N ARG A 7 -5.75 -13.16 12.83
CA ARG A 7 -4.54 -12.59 12.21
C ARG A 7 -4.55 -12.73 10.70
N ILE A 8 -4.91 -13.91 10.19
CA ILE A 8 -5.00 -14.15 8.74
C ILE A 8 -6.14 -13.32 8.14
N HIS A 9 -7.28 -13.24 8.80
CA HIS A 9 -8.40 -12.40 8.37
C HIS A 9 -7.98 -10.93 8.25
N ASP A 10 -7.36 -10.38 9.28
CA ASP A 10 -6.92 -8.98 9.31
C ASP A 10 -5.84 -8.72 8.25
N THR A 11 -4.93 -9.65 8.05
CA THR A 11 -3.94 -9.59 6.97
C THR A 11 -4.60 -9.47 5.61
N ARG A 12 -5.58 -10.31 5.34
CA ARG A 12 -6.35 -10.30 4.07
C ARG A 12 -7.12 -8.99 3.88
N GLU A 13 -7.66 -8.43 4.94
CA GLU A 13 -8.32 -7.11 4.88
C GLU A 13 -7.36 -5.99 4.49
N TRP A 14 -6.15 -5.98 5.06
CA TRP A 14 -5.13 -5.01 4.66
C TRP A 14 -4.71 -5.19 3.20
N ILE A 15 -4.54 -6.43 2.75
CA ILE A 15 -4.21 -6.72 1.36
C ILE A 15 -5.31 -6.24 0.42
N ALA A 16 -6.57 -6.51 0.74
CA ALA A 16 -7.71 -6.06 -0.07
C ALA A 16 -7.74 -4.54 -0.20
N ARG A 17 -7.51 -3.82 0.88
CA ARG A 17 -7.45 -2.35 0.88
C ARG A 17 -6.24 -1.81 0.09
N SER A 18 -5.10 -2.48 0.18
CA SER A 18 -3.92 -2.13 -0.63
C SER A 18 -4.21 -2.25 -2.13
N ARG A 19 -4.82 -3.37 -2.53
CA ARG A 19 -5.22 -3.59 -3.93
C ARG A 19 -6.27 -2.61 -4.41
N GLU A 20 -7.24 -2.27 -3.57
CA GLU A 20 -8.24 -1.24 -3.87
C GLU A 20 -7.58 0.12 -4.11
N ASP A 21 -6.60 0.50 -3.30
CA ASP A 21 -5.85 1.74 -3.50
C ASP A 21 -5.08 1.75 -4.84
N LEU A 22 -4.50 0.61 -5.25
CA LEU A 22 -3.87 0.51 -6.58
C LEU A 22 -4.89 0.70 -7.71
N ASP A 23 -6.07 0.12 -7.57
CA ASP A 23 -7.16 0.27 -8.55
C ASP A 23 -7.65 1.71 -8.60
N MET A 24 -7.81 2.37 -7.46
CA MET A 24 -8.21 3.78 -7.38
C MET A 24 -7.14 4.70 -7.99
N ALA A 25 -5.86 4.42 -7.73
CA ALA A 25 -4.76 5.18 -8.33
C ALA A 25 -4.76 5.07 -9.87
N ALA A 26 -4.96 3.88 -10.39
CA ALA A 26 -5.06 3.64 -11.84
C ALA A 26 -6.28 4.33 -12.44
N PHE A 27 -7.45 4.21 -11.78
CA PHE A 27 -8.68 4.85 -12.22
C PHE A 27 -8.55 6.38 -12.26
N ALA A 28 -7.85 6.98 -11.30
CA ALA A 28 -7.62 8.42 -11.22
C ALA A 28 -6.89 8.99 -12.45
N LEU A 29 -6.16 8.15 -13.19
CA LEU A 29 -5.47 8.55 -14.41
C LEU A 29 -6.36 8.49 -15.67
N THR A 30 -7.57 7.92 -15.59
CA THR A 30 -8.43 7.73 -16.77
C THR A 30 -9.24 8.96 -17.17
N PRO A 31 -9.69 9.86 -16.27
CA PRO A 31 -10.39 11.08 -16.67
C PRO A 31 -9.48 12.04 -17.44
N ARG A 32 -10.10 12.97 -18.16
CA ARG A 32 -9.38 14.04 -18.86
C ARG A 32 -9.95 15.40 -18.46
N PRO A 33 -9.17 16.21 -17.70
CA PRO A 33 -7.82 15.91 -17.18
C PRO A 33 -7.83 14.87 -16.07
N PRO A 34 -6.70 14.16 -15.87
CA PRO A 34 -6.61 13.14 -14.83
C PRO A 34 -6.53 13.75 -13.42
N PHE A 35 -6.90 12.93 -12.42
CA PHE A 35 -6.79 13.30 -11.01
C PHE A 35 -5.42 12.88 -10.46
N LEU A 36 -4.40 13.69 -10.73
CA LEU A 36 -3.00 13.34 -10.43
C LEU A 36 -2.71 13.22 -8.94
N ARG A 37 -3.26 14.12 -8.12
CA ARG A 37 -3.08 14.08 -6.66
C ARG A 37 -3.68 12.82 -6.05
N ASP A 38 -4.85 12.42 -6.52
CA ASP A 38 -5.51 11.19 -6.06
C ASP A 38 -4.71 9.95 -6.46
N CYS A 39 -4.15 9.93 -7.67
CA CYS A 39 -3.25 8.86 -8.09
C CYS A 39 -2.03 8.74 -7.16
N LEU A 40 -1.39 9.85 -6.85
CA LEU A 40 -0.22 9.89 -5.97
C LEU A 40 -0.58 9.45 -4.55
N PHE A 41 -1.68 9.95 -4.00
CA PHE A 41 -2.15 9.61 -2.67
C PHE A 41 -2.47 8.12 -2.54
N HIS A 42 -3.25 7.57 -3.45
CA HIS A 42 -3.62 6.15 -3.41
C HIS A 42 -2.44 5.22 -3.68
N SER A 43 -1.48 5.65 -4.50
CA SER A 43 -0.22 4.91 -4.70
C SER A 43 0.55 4.78 -3.38
N GLN A 44 0.68 5.87 -2.63
CA GLN A 44 1.30 5.86 -1.30
C GLN A 44 0.53 4.97 -0.33
N GLN A 45 -0.80 5.10 -0.28
CA GLN A 45 -1.66 4.31 0.59
C GLN A 45 -1.58 2.82 0.31
N ALA A 46 -1.44 2.43 -0.95
CA ALA A 46 -1.29 1.02 -1.32
C ALA A 46 -0.04 0.39 -0.70
N VAL A 47 1.09 1.08 -0.75
CA VAL A 47 2.35 0.62 -0.15
C VAL A 47 2.24 0.56 1.37
N GLU A 48 1.68 1.59 1.98
CA GLU A 48 1.46 1.64 3.43
C GLU A 48 0.64 0.44 3.92
N LYS A 49 -0.46 0.14 3.25
CA LYS A 49 -1.36 -0.96 3.62
C LYS A 49 -0.74 -2.33 3.36
N ALA A 50 0.08 -2.48 2.32
CA ALA A 50 0.84 -3.71 2.10
C ALA A 50 1.84 -3.96 3.23
N CYS A 51 2.55 -2.94 3.68
CA CYS A 51 3.43 -3.04 4.85
C CYS A 51 2.66 -3.45 6.11
N LYS A 52 1.49 -2.84 6.33
CA LYS A 52 0.64 -3.16 7.48
C LYS A 52 0.10 -4.60 7.41
N ALA A 53 -0.24 -5.09 6.22
CA ALA A 53 -0.61 -6.49 6.02
C ALA A 53 0.53 -7.44 6.42
N PHE A 54 1.75 -7.15 5.96
CA PHE A 54 2.94 -7.95 6.27
C PHE A 54 3.21 -7.99 7.77
N LEU A 55 3.18 -6.82 8.43
CA LEU A 55 3.42 -6.73 9.87
C LEU A 55 2.31 -7.41 10.69
N THR A 56 1.06 -7.27 10.27
CA THR A 56 -0.09 -7.96 10.89
C THR A 56 0.08 -9.48 10.82
N PHE A 57 0.48 -10.00 9.67
CA PHE A 57 0.72 -11.43 9.50
C PHE A 57 1.80 -11.96 10.45
N HIS A 58 2.84 -11.18 10.67
CA HIS A 58 3.95 -11.55 11.56
C HIS A 58 3.73 -11.16 13.02
N ASP A 59 2.51 -10.73 13.37
CA ASP A 59 2.13 -10.30 14.72
C ASP A 59 3.04 -9.19 15.28
N GLU A 60 3.52 -8.33 14.40
CA GLU A 60 4.33 -7.18 14.74
C GLU A 60 3.45 -5.94 14.95
N SER A 61 3.62 -5.29 16.09
CA SER A 61 2.94 -4.03 16.39
C SER A 61 3.52 -2.90 15.54
N PHE A 62 2.65 -2.05 15.03
CA PHE A 62 3.05 -0.80 14.39
C PHE A 62 2.20 0.33 14.96
N THR A 63 2.81 1.51 15.09
CA THR A 63 2.09 2.72 15.47
C THR A 63 1.17 3.15 14.31
N LYS A 64 0.13 3.94 14.64
CA LYS A 64 -0.69 4.59 13.62
C LYS A 64 0.16 5.62 12.88
N THR A 65 0.90 5.16 11.90
CA THR A 65 1.82 5.98 11.12
C THR A 65 1.50 5.88 9.63
N HIS A 66 1.77 6.96 8.91
CA HIS A 66 1.76 7.01 7.45
C HIS A 66 3.19 7.06 6.88
N ASN A 67 4.19 6.91 7.73
CA ASN A 67 5.60 7.02 7.35
C ASN A 67 6.09 5.70 6.74
N LEU A 68 6.29 5.68 5.42
CA LEU A 68 6.74 4.51 4.68
C LEU A 68 8.17 4.10 5.03
N ILE A 69 9.00 5.03 5.49
CA ILE A 69 10.37 4.71 5.92
C ILE A 69 10.31 3.85 7.17
N ASP A 70 9.54 4.27 8.18
CA ASP A 70 9.40 3.54 9.43
C ASP A 70 8.79 2.16 9.19
N LEU A 71 7.72 2.08 8.42
CA LEU A 71 7.06 0.81 8.08
C LEU A 71 7.98 -0.11 7.27
N GLY A 72 8.69 0.44 6.29
CA GLY A 72 9.64 -0.33 5.48
C GLY A 72 10.79 -0.90 6.31
N LEU A 73 11.32 -0.13 7.25
CA LEU A 73 12.37 -0.59 8.17
C LEU A 73 11.86 -1.69 9.11
N GLN A 74 10.63 -1.59 9.59
CA GLN A 74 10.02 -2.65 10.39
C GLN A 74 9.87 -3.95 9.59
N CYS A 75 9.38 -3.87 8.36
CA CYS A 75 9.26 -5.02 7.48
C CYS A 75 10.63 -5.67 7.22
N ALA A 76 11.65 -4.87 6.97
CA ALA A 76 13.02 -5.35 6.71
C ALA A 76 13.64 -6.10 7.91
N ARG A 77 13.30 -5.70 9.12
CA ARG A 77 13.75 -6.41 10.33
C ARG A 77 13.16 -7.80 10.45
N VAL A 78 11.94 -8.00 9.94
CA VAL A 78 11.27 -9.29 9.95
C VAL A 78 11.76 -10.17 8.80
N ASP A 79 11.95 -9.59 7.62
CA ASP A 79 12.39 -10.31 6.42
C ASP A 79 13.41 -9.47 5.63
N GLY A 80 14.66 -9.96 5.61
CA GLY A 80 15.76 -9.29 4.93
C GLY A 80 15.60 -9.13 3.42
N ARG A 81 14.67 -9.86 2.79
CA ARG A 81 14.31 -9.64 1.37
C ARG A 81 13.71 -8.26 1.12
N LEU A 82 13.19 -7.62 2.18
CA LEU A 82 12.60 -6.28 2.13
C LEU A 82 13.55 -5.16 2.57
N ARG A 83 14.84 -5.42 2.61
CA ARG A 83 15.86 -4.46 3.09
C ARG A 83 15.90 -3.14 2.31
N GLU A 84 15.50 -3.14 1.04
CA GLU A 84 15.50 -1.94 0.20
C GLU A 84 14.16 -1.19 0.21
N LEU A 85 13.13 -1.76 0.84
CA LEU A 85 11.76 -1.23 0.80
C LEU A 85 11.68 0.22 1.30
N ALA A 86 12.28 0.53 2.46
CA ALA A 86 12.24 1.88 3.02
C ALA A 86 12.85 2.91 2.08
N ARG A 87 13.99 2.58 1.46
CA ARG A 87 14.69 3.46 0.52
C ARG A 87 13.87 3.68 -0.75
N GLU A 88 13.31 2.62 -1.29
CA GLU A 88 12.51 2.70 -2.52
C GLU A 88 11.18 3.42 -2.33
N ALA A 89 10.57 3.26 -1.15
CA ALA A 89 9.29 3.89 -0.82
C ALA A 89 9.42 5.35 -0.35
N ALA A 90 10.59 5.75 0.13
CA ALA A 90 10.82 7.06 0.73
C ALA A 90 10.33 8.25 -0.12
N PRO A 91 10.53 8.29 -1.46
CA PRO A 91 10.05 9.40 -2.29
C PRO A 91 8.53 9.56 -2.28
N MET A 92 7.77 8.49 -1.97
CA MET A 92 6.31 8.53 -1.95
C MET A 92 5.75 9.06 -0.63
N ASN A 93 6.60 9.21 0.39
CA ASN A 93 6.16 9.54 1.74
C ASN A 93 5.39 10.86 1.84
N VAL A 94 5.79 11.85 1.03
CA VAL A 94 5.16 13.18 1.00
C VAL A 94 3.70 13.14 0.53
N TYR A 95 3.30 12.14 -0.25
CA TYR A 95 1.96 12.06 -0.83
C TYR A 95 0.86 11.78 0.20
N ALA A 96 1.20 11.32 1.39
CA ALA A 96 0.25 11.10 2.47
C ALA A 96 -0.31 12.41 3.05
N VAL A 97 0.44 13.50 2.97
CA VAL A 97 0.10 14.78 3.64
C VAL A 97 0.10 15.99 2.71
N GLN A 98 0.88 15.97 1.64
CA GLN A 98 1.17 17.15 0.79
C GLN A 98 -0.08 17.78 0.17
N PHE A 99 -1.12 17.01 -0.10
CA PHE A 99 -2.31 17.46 -0.83
C PHE A 99 -3.54 17.66 0.07
N ARG A 100 -3.37 17.64 1.39
CA ARG A 100 -4.49 17.75 2.34
C ARG A 100 -5.04 19.16 2.48
N TYR A 101 -4.23 20.17 2.19
CA TYR A 101 -4.57 21.56 2.44
C TYR A 101 -4.70 22.35 1.13
N PRO A 102 -5.76 23.18 0.99
CA PRO A 102 -5.87 24.09 -0.14
C PRO A 102 -4.70 25.10 -0.17
N GLY A 103 -4.25 25.48 -1.36
CA GLY A 103 -3.20 26.47 -1.52
C GLY A 103 -1.78 25.95 -1.56
N GLU A 104 -1.59 24.64 -1.50
CA GLU A 104 -0.28 24.03 -1.76
C GLU A 104 0.17 24.36 -3.20
N PRO A 105 1.37 24.95 -3.38
CA PRO A 105 1.83 25.37 -4.72
C PRO A 105 2.25 24.23 -5.64
N TYR A 106 2.33 23.00 -5.11
CA TYR A 106 2.82 21.86 -5.85
C TYR A 106 1.78 21.36 -6.85
N GLN A 107 2.15 21.34 -8.13
CA GLN A 107 1.35 20.80 -9.21
C GLN A 107 2.03 19.54 -9.75
N PRO A 108 1.47 18.33 -9.50
CA PRO A 108 2.06 17.11 -10.03
C PRO A 108 2.03 17.06 -11.55
N GLU A 109 3.02 16.41 -12.12
CA GLU A 109 3.06 16.06 -13.52
C GLU A 109 2.49 14.66 -13.76
N VAL A 110 1.96 14.43 -14.98
CA VAL A 110 1.41 13.11 -15.36
C VAL A 110 2.46 12.01 -15.20
N GLU A 111 3.68 12.26 -15.62
CA GLU A 111 4.77 11.29 -15.54
C GLU A 111 5.14 10.95 -14.08
N GLU A 112 5.08 11.91 -13.18
CA GLU A 112 5.27 11.66 -11.75
C GLU A 112 4.19 10.70 -11.21
N ALA A 113 2.93 10.93 -11.56
CA ALA A 113 1.83 10.07 -11.12
C ALA A 113 1.95 8.67 -11.69
N ARG A 114 2.28 8.53 -12.96
CA ARG A 114 2.52 7.22 -13.59
C ARG A 114 3.69 6.48 -12.96
N SER A 115 4.78 7.18 -12.70
CA SER A 115 5.95 6.62 -12.03
C SER A 115 5.64 6.16 -10.62
N ALA A 116 4.90 6.97 -9.85
CA ALA A 116 4.48 6.60 -8.50
C ALA A 116 3.60 5.36 -8.49
N LEU A 117 2.64 5.26 -9.41
CA LEU A 117 1.79 4.08 -9.54
C LEU A 117 2.60 2.82 -9.91
N ALA A 118 3.53 2.94 -10.86
CA ALA A 118 4.41 1.84 -11.24
C ALA A 118 5.27 1.37 -10.06
N SER A 119 5.85 2.31 -9.32
CA SER A 119 6.60 2.01 -8.09
C SER A 119 5.74 1.35 -7.02
N ALA A 120 4.53 1.86 -6.81
CA ALA A 120 3.61 1.29 -5.83
C ALA A 120 3.23 -0.15 -6.20
N ARG A 121 2.92 -0.44 -7.45
CA ARG A 121 2.63 -1.80 -7.92
C ARG A 121 3.79 -2.75 -7.67
N LYS A 122 5.01 -2.30 -7.98
CA LYS A 122 6.22 -3.09 -7.76
C LYS A 122 6.44 -3.38 -6.27
N LEU A 123 6.37 -2.34 -5.43
CA LEU A 123 6.63 -2.48 -3.99
C LEU A 123 5.55 -3.33 -3.30
N VAL A 124 4.28 -3.14 -3.64
CA VAL A 124 3.18 -3.98 -3.14
C VAL A 124 3.42 -5.44 -3.52
N ALA A 125 3.77 -5.72 -4.78
CA ALA A 125 4.04 -7.07 -5.24
C ALA A 125 5.23 -7.70 -4.49
N GLU A 126 6.29 -6.94 -4.24
CA GLU A 126 7.46 -7.42 -3.49
C GLU A 126 7.11 -7.78 -2.04
N VAL A 127 6.33 -6.93 -1.37
CA VAL A 127 5.88 -7.17 0.01
C VAL A 127 4.98 -8.40 0.07
N LEU A 128 4.00 -8.51 -0.82
CA LEU A 128 3.06 -9.63 -0.84
C LEU A 128 3.73 -10.94 -1.21
N ALA A 129 4.78 -10.92 -2.04
CA ALA A 129 5.57 -12.10 -2.37
C ALA A 129 6.27 -12.71 -1.14
N CYS A 130 6.47 -11.92 -0.09
CA CYS A 130 7.02 -12.38 1.19
C CYS A 130 5.97 -12.98 2.13
N LEU A 131 4.71 -13.01 1.73
CA LEU A 131 3.60 -13.63 2.47
C LEU A 131 3.24 -14.99 1.84
N PRO A 132 2.84 -15.99 2.65
CA PRO A 132 2.37 -17.25 2.11
C PRO A 132 1.05 -17.07 1.34
N SER A 133 0.79 -17.92 0.37
CA SER A 133 -0.43 -17.87 -0.45
C SER A 133 -1.71 -17.93 0.37
N GLU A 134 -1.71 -18.64 1.49
CA GLU A 134 -2.81 -18.71 2.45
C GLU A 134 -3.24 -17.33 2.97
N ALA A 135 -2.28 -16.44 3.23
CA ALA A 135 -2.54 -15.08 3.69
C ALA A 135 -3.09 -14.19 2.58
N GLN A 136 -2.86 -14.53 1.32
CA GLN A 136 -3.24 -13.71 0.17
C GLN A 136 -4.59 -14.12 -0.46
N SER A 137 -5.01 -15.38 -0.32
CA SER A 137 -6.21 -15.86 -0.98
C SER A 137 -7.48 -15.49 -0.21
N SER A 138 -8.43 -14.85 -0.88
CA SER A 138 -9.81 -14.88 -0.43
C SER A 138 -10.36 -16.30 -0.56
N ARG A 139 -11.17 -16.76 0.42
CA ARG A 139 -11.82 -18.06 0.33
C ARG A 139 -12.60 -18.17 -0.97
N PRO A 140 -12.45 -19.29 -1.75
CA PRO A 140 -13.32 -19.53 -2.89
C PRO A 140 -14.78 -19.59 -2.38
N GLY A 141 -15.68 -18.79 -2.92
CA GLY A 141 -17.11 -18.87 -2.64
C GLY A 141 -17.77 -17.66 -1.99
N THR A 142 -17.04 -16.58 -1.67
CA THR A 142 -17.67 -15.31 -1.34
C THR A 142 -17.60 -14.34 -2.52
N VAL A 143 -18.29 -14.71 -3.60
CA VAL A 143 -18.77 -13.69 -4.50
C VAL A 143 -19.88 -12.97 -3.73
N ARG A 144 -19.61 -11.79 -3.23
CA ARG A 144 -20.69 -10.88 -2.84
C ARG A 144 -21.34 -10.45 -4.14
N ASP A 145 -22.48 -11.06 -4.45
CA ASP A 145 -23.39 -10.47 -5.43
C ASP A 145 -23.76 -9.08 -4.94
N VAL A 146 -23.30 -8.11 -5.67
CA VAL A 146 -23.67 -6.71 -5.44
C VAL A 146 -25.05 -6.51 -6.05
#